data_48c60cdae20d59433018cf4a73a5ef4a
#
_entry.id   48c60cdae20d59433018cf4a73a5ef4a
#
_cell.length_a   1.000
_cell.length_b   1.000
_cell.length_c   1.000
_cell.angle_alpha   90.00
_cell.angle_beta   90.00
_cell.angle_gamma   90.00
#
_symmetry.space_group_name_H-M   'P 1'
#
loop_
_entity.id
_entity.type
_entity.pdbx_description
1 polymer ?
#
loop_
_entity_poly.entity_id
_entity_poly.type
_entity_poly.pdbx_seq_one_letter_code
_entity_poly.pdbx_strand_id
1 'polypeptide(L)'
;MKRVAILGGGPAGALAAERLAASGLATIVIDEKLAWEKPCGGGLTCKAYQRYPFLLENRYPKRLVTETMLSAPGAGAARLALRQPLVIYSRRDLNRMLLERAERAGAEIEKARVLDVTRRDGAWRVRTTGGAVEADFCIVATGARNSLRNMGTEWTPDDTMRAIGYYIDARQEHIDIQFIPQVEGYIWVFPRSGHLSAGICGKGVPAQELRRRLERFLDERAISWKGADFFSHVLPSLGASRWQNNRVSGQGWMAVGDAAGLVDPLTGEGLYYALRSADLASQVVLDDSHPPAEKSRAYRALLHRDFAADLAFGAGIARRVFLGKFLFGTVPQRMVQLLRLSPRFYDLMQDLFAGSQTYLGLKARLVRNLHGTLVDTFCHFILGREAAGEHQL
;
A
#
# COMPACT_ATOMS: atom_id res chain seq x y z
N MET A 1 -29.59 -5.66 -7.30
CA MET A 1 -28.76 -4.43 -7.19
C MET A 1 -28.82 -3.72 -8.52
N LYS A 2 -29.15 -2.43 -8.55
CA LYS A 2 -29.31 -1.66 -9.79
C LYS A 2 -28.15 -0.71 -10.03
N ARG A 3 -27.65 -0.04 -8.99
CA ARG A 3 -26.59 0.97 -9.10
C ARG A 3 -25.56 0.86 -7.95
N VAL A 4 -24.27 1.01 -8.27
CA VAL A 4 -23.16 1.07 -7.32
C VAL A 4 -22.49 2.45 -7.40
N ALA A 5 -22.32 3.11 -6.25
CA ALA A 5 -21.52 4.33 -6.14
C ALA A 5 -20.13 4.00 -5.60
N ILE A 6 -19.09 4.47 -6.29
CA ILE A 6 -17.69 4.31 -5.91
C ILE A 6 -17.17 5.68 -5.47
N LEU A 7 -16.79 5.77 -4.21
CA LEU A 7 -16.40 7.01 -3.55
C LEU A 7 -14.88 7.13 -3.55
N GLY A 8 -14.34 7.75 -4.60
CA GLY A 8 -12.91 7.92 -4.88
C GLY A 8 -12.44 7.19 -6.14
N GLY A 9 -11.75 7.91 -7.03
CA GLY A 9 -11.24 7.47 -8.34
C GLY A 9 -9.76 7.06 -8.32
N GLY A 10 -9.22 6.68 -7.14
CA GLY A 10 -7.87 6.11 -7.05
C GLY A 10 -7.79 4.70 -7.65
N PRO A 11 -6.61 4.02 -7.57
CA PRO A 11 -6.44 2.70 -8.18
C PRO A 11 -7.49 1.67 -7.76
N ALA A 12 -7.89 1.65 -6.49
CA ALA A 12 -8.92 0.74 -6.01
C ALA A 12 -10.30 1.06 -6.60
N GLY A 13 -10.72 2.33 -6.55
CA GLY A 13 -12.02 2.73 -7.06
C GLY A 13 -12.14 2.56 -8.57
N ALA A 14 -11.12 2.92 -9.32
CA ALA A 14 -11.11 2.76 -10.77
C ALA A 14 -11.16 1.28 -11.20
N LEU A 15 -10.44 0.37 -10.52
CA LEU A 15 -10.52 -1.06 -10.82
C LEU A 15 -11.88 -1.65 -10.43
N ALA A 16 -12.43 -1.27 -9.26
CA ALA A 16 -13.78 -1.71 -8.90
C ALA A 16 -14.81 -1.25 -9.92
N ALA A 17 -14.70 -0.01 -10.41
CA ALA A 17 -15.58 0.53 -11.44
C ALA A 17 -15.48 -0.27 -12.75
N GLU A 18 -14.28 -0.56 -13.21
CA GLU A 18 -14.06 -1.38 -14.39
C GLU A 18 -14.74 -2.76 -14.25
N ARG A 19 -14.54 -3.44 -13.10
CA ARG A 19 -15.10 -4.79 -12.87
C ARG A 19 -16.63 -4.79 -12.84
N LEU A 20 -17.20 -3.86 -12.11
CA LEU A 20 -18.65 -3.79 -11.92
C LEU A 20 -19.37 -3.33 -13.20
N ALA A 21 -18.86 -2.32 -13.88
CA ALA A 21 -19.44 -1.84 -15.13
C ALA A 21 -19.33 -2.89 -16.26
N ALA A 22 -18.18 -3.56 -16.38
CA ALA A 22 -17.99 -4.65 -17.35
C ALA A 22 -18.97 -5.82 -17.14
N SER A 23 -19.52 -5.96 -15.93
CA SER A 23 -20.56 -6.98 -15.61
C SER A 23 -21.98 -6.45 -15.78
N GLY A 24 -22.18 -5.26 -16.36
CA GLY A 24 -23.48 -4.69 -16.66
C GLY A 24 -24.14 -3.94 -15.48
N LEU A 25 -23.45 -3.76 -14.35
CA LEU A 25 -23.99 -2.95 -13.25
C LEU A 25 -23.80 -1.46 -13.53
N ALA A 26 -24.87 -0.67 -13.37
CA ALA A 26 -24.78 0.78 -13.41
C ALA A 26 -23.80 1.25 -12.31
N THR A 27 -22.69 1.82 -12.72
CA THR A 27 -21.57 2.16 -11.82
C THR A 27 -21.14 3.60 -12.02
N ILE A 28 -21.07 4.37 -10.93
CA ILE A 28 -20.57 5.74 -10.96
C ILE A 28 -19.38 5.91 -10.01
N VAL A 29 -18.31 6.51 -10.50
CA VAL A 29 -17.15 6.93 -9.71
C VAL A 29 -17.27 8.41 -9.40
N ILE A 30 -17.13 8.78 -8.14
CA ILE A 30 -17.19 10.18 -7.69
C ILE A 30 -15.85 10.53 -7.05
N ASP A 31 -15.09 11.47 -7.65
CA ASP A 31 -13.80 11.92 -7.15
C ASP A 31 -13.53 13.37 -7.54
N GLU A 32 -13.03 14.19 -6.60
CA GLU A 32 -12.77 15.63 -6.86
C GLU A 32 -11.52 15.87 -7.72
N LYS A 33 -10.56 14.95 -7.71
CA LYS A 33 -9.22 15.14 -8.32
C LYS A 33 -8.95 14.24 -9.51
N LEU A 34 -9.58 13.06 -9.54
CA LEU A 34 -9.38 12.03 -10.56
C LEU A 34 -7.90 11.67 -10.76
N ALA A 35 -7.37 11.83 -11.98
CA ALA A 35 -5.97 11.56 -12.30
C ALA A 35 -5.06 12.71 -11.88
N TRP A 36 -4.60 12.69 -10.63
CA TRP A 36 -3.66 13.67 -10.09
C TRP A 36 -2.39 13.00 -9.55
N GLU A 37 -1.33 13.81 -9.34
CA GLU A 37 -0.08 13.30 -8.81
C GLU A 37 -0.15 13.13 -7.27
N LYS A 38 -0.71 11.99 -6.84
CA LYS A 38 -0.78 11.64 -5.42
C LYS A 38 0.62 11.31 -4.89
N PRO A 39 1.02 11.83 -3.71
CA PRO A 39 2.28 11.47 -3.05
C PRO A 39 2.44 9.96 -2.88
N CYS A 40 3.51 9.39 -3.48
CA CYS A 40 3.77 7.94 -3.49
C CYS A 40 5.13 7.69 -4.17
N GLY A 41 5.81 6.58 -3.93
CA GLY A 41 6.92 6.09 -4.77
C GLY A 41 6.46 5.74 -6.19
N GLY A 42 5.27 5.19 -6.32
CA GLY A 42 4.70 4.75 -7.60
C GLY A 42 5.13 3.36 -8.03
N GLY A 43 5.80 2.62 -7.15
CA GLY A 43 6.32 1.27 -7.42
C GLY A 43 5.23 0.20 -7.37
N LEU A 44 5.27 -0.71 -8.33
CA LEU A 44 4.46 -1.93 -8.43
C LEU A 44 5.39 -3.13 -8.47
N THR A 45 5.15 -4.11 -7.61
CA THR A 45 5.93 -5.34 -7.53
C THR A 45 5.60 -6.31 -8.67
N CYS A 46 6.44 -7.31 -8.87
CA CYS A 46 6.20 -8.41 -9.80
C CYS A 46 4.85 -9.08 -9.57
N LYS A 47 4.49 -9.32 -8.33
CA LYS A 47 3.17 -9.85 -7.93
C LYS A 47 2.01 -9.03 -8.50
N ALA A 48 2.15 -7.69 -8.54
CA ALA A 48 1.10 -6.81 -9.04
C ALA A 48 0.86 -6.98 -10.55
N TYR A 49 1.91 -6.92 -11.36
CA TYR A 49 1.74 -7.02 -12.81
C TYR A 49 1.58 -8.45 -13.33
N GLN A 50 2.00 -9.47 -12.58
CA GLN A 50 1.63 -10.85 -12.86
C GLN A 50 0.13 -11.09 -12.65
N ARG A 51 -0.45 -10.50 -11.60
CA ARG A 51 -1.90 -10.59 -11.34
C ARG A 51 -2.71 -9.73 -12.30
N TYR A 52 -2.18 -8.57 -12.68
CA TYR A 52 -2.81 -7.57 -13.51
C TYR A 52 -1.89 -7.18 -14.68
N PRO A 53 -1.79 -8.02 -15.75
CA PRO A 53 -0.85 -7.81 -16.86
C PRO A 53 -0.96 -6.43 -17.52
N PHE A 54 -2.15 -5.83 -17.53
CA PHE A 54 -2.36 -4.48 -18.04
C PHE A 54 -1.51 -3.40 -17.34
N LEU A 55 -0.99 -3.67 -16.15
CA LEU A 55 -0.05 -2.76 -15.46
C LEU A 55 1.32 -2.69 -16.15
N LEU A 56 1.69 -3.72 -16.89
CA LEU A 56 2.92 -3.77 -17.67
C LEU A 56 2.65 -3.51 -19.16
N GLU A 57 1.59 -4.13 -19.70
CA GLU A 57 1.22 -4.15 -21.10
C GLU A 57 0.31 -2.96 -21.47
N ASN A 58 0.87 -1.76 -21.51
CA ASN A 58 0.16 -0.53 -21.87
C ASN A 58 1.13 0.53 -22.39
N ARG A 59 0.58 1.62 -22.98
CA ARG A 59 1.35 2.72 -23.59
C ARG A 59 1.69 3.86 -22.65
N TYR A 60 1.23 3.82 -21.38
CA TYR A 60 1.50 4.91 -20.43
C TYR A 60 2.97 4.93 -20.01
N PRO A 61 3.54 6.13 -19.79
CA PRO A 61 4.92 6.29 -19.35
C PRO A 61 5.16 5.57 -18.02
N LYS A 62 6.18 4.73 -17.98
CA LYS A 62 6.63 3.98 -16.82
C LYS A 62 8.11 3.68 -16.89
N ARG A 63 8.71 3.37 -15.76
CA ARG A 63 10.09 2.88 -15.71
C ARG A 63 10.12 1.46 -15.17
N LEU A 64 10.99 0.65 -15.76
CA LEU A 64 11.33 -0.68 -15.26
C LEU A 64 12.66 -0.57 -14.52
N VAL A 65 12.64 -0.79 -13.22
CA VAL A 65 13.82 -0.64 -12.36
C VAL A 65 14.22 -1.99 -11.81
N THR A 66 15.46 -2.38 -12.13
CA THR A 66 16.04 -3.69 -11.75
C THR A 66 17.05 -3.59 -10.62
N GLU A 67 17.21 -2.41 -10.03
CA GLU A 67 18.21 -2.19 -8.99
C GLU A 67 17.65 -1.38 -7.83
N THR A 68 17.92 -1.82 -6.61
CA THR A 68 17.61 -1.10 -5.38
C THR A 68 18.86 -1.01 -4.50
N MET A 69 19.14 0.18 -3.98
CA MET A 69 20.15 0.43 -2.97
C MET A 69 19.49 0.49 -1.60
N LEU A 70 19.79 -0.47 -0.73
CA LEU A 70 19.33 -0.43 0.66
C LEU A 70 20.46 0.07 1.54
N SER A 71 20.15 1.04 2.41
CA SER A 71 21.14 1.62 3.31
C SER A 71 20.60 1.78 4.74
N ALA A 72 21.52 1.71 5.70
CA ALA A 72 21.24 2.02 7.10
C ALA A 72 22.45 2.75 7.70
N PRO A 73 22.26 3.78 8.53
CA PRO A 73 23.36 4.47 9.20
C PRO A 73 24.24 3.50 9.98
N GLY A 74 25.56 3.60 9.80
CA GLY A 74 26.55 2.69 10.41
C GLY A 74 26.73 1.33 9.74
N ALA A 75 25.97 1.03 8.67
CA ALA A 75 26.15 -0.19 7.87
C ALA A 75 26.50 0.10 6.40
N GLY A 76 26.44 1.37 5.97
CA GLY A 76 26.61 1.76 4.59
C GLY A 76 25.43 1.35 3.71
N ALA A 77 25.69 1.02 2.44
CA ALA A 77 24.68 0.63 1.46
C ALA A 77 24.97 -0.75 0.88
N ALA A 78 23.92 -1.49 0.52
CA ALA A 78 23.99 -2.76 -0.19
C ALA A 78 23.12 -2.69 -1.45
N ARG A 79 23.66 -3.20 -2.55
CA ARG A 79 22.98 -3.30 -3.83
C ARG A 79 22.16 -4.59 -3.88
N LEU A 80 20.90 -4.46 -4.28
CA LEU A 80 20.02 -5.57 -4.61
C LEU A 80 19.64 -5.48 -6.10
N ALA A 81 20.24 -6.34 -6.92
CA ALA A 81 19.87 -6.50 -8.32
C ALA A 81 18.63 -7.38 -8.39
N LEU A 82 17.50 -6.82 -8.77
CA LEU A 82 16.20 -7.48 -8.77
C LEU A 82 16.08 -8.46 -9.95
N ARG A 83 15.69 -9.69 -9.68
CA ARG A 83 15.39 -10.71 -10.72
C ARG A 83 14.21 -10.30 -11.60
N GLN A 84 13.25 -9.62 -11.01
CA GLN A 84 12.08 -9.08 -11.67
C GLN A 84 12.01 -7.57 -11.42
N PRO A 85 11.81 -6.75 -12.46
CA PRO A 85 11.80 -5.31 -12.29
C PRO A 85 10.63 -4.85 -11.42
N LEU A 86 10.83 -3.75 -10.70
CA LEU A 86 9.72 -2.94 -10.20
C LEU A 86 9.25 -2.03 -11.33
N VAL A 87 7.95 -1.93 -11.50
CA VAL A 87 7.33 -1.00 -12.48
C VAL A 87 6.98 0.29 -11.75
N ILE A 88 7.59 1.40 -12.15
CA ILE A 88 7.41 2.69 -11.51
C ILE A 88 6.58 3.62 -12.38
N TYR A 89 5.46 4.08 -11.84
CA TYR A 89 4.55 5.04 -12.49
C TYR A 89 4.55 6.40 -11.80
N SER A 90 4.33 7.46 -12.58
CA SER A 90 3.64 8.64 -12.07
C SER A 90 2.23 8.24 -11.64
N ARG A 91 1.78 8.75 -10.49
CA ARG A 91 0.42 8.43 -10.01
C ARG A 91 -0.66 9.05 -10.90
N ARG A 92 -0.36 10.16 -11.56
CA ARG A 92 -1.23 10.76 -12.57
C ARG A 92 -1.47 9.81 -13.74
N ASP A 93 -0.40 9.23 -14.28
CA ASP A 93 -0.49 8.33 -15.44
C ASP A 93 -1.15 7.01 -15.07
N LEU A 94 -0.78 6.41 -13.93
CA LEU A 94 -1.42 5.20 -13.44
C LEU A 94 -2.93 5.41 -13.22
N ASN A 95 -3.32 6.48 -12.53
CA ASN A 95 -4.74 6.74 -12.25
C ASN A 95 -5.52 7.06 -13.54
N ARG A 96 -4.92 7.81 -14.47
CA ARG A 96 -5.54 8.08 -15.78
C ARG A 96 -5.81 6.79 -16.53
N MET A 97 -4.81 5.92 -16.64
CA MET A 97 -4.96 4.61 -17.30
C MET A 97 -6.12 3.80 -16.70
N LEU A 98 -6.19 3.74 -15.36
CA LEU A 98 -7.22 2.95 -14.68
C LEU A 98 -8.62 3.55 -14.84
N LEU A 99 -8.76 4.87 -14.79
CA LEU A 99 -10.04 5.56 -15.01
C LEU A 99 -10.53 5.39 -16.45
N GLU A 100 -9.65 5.54 -17.44
CA GLU A 100 -10.01 5.30 -18.85
C GLU A 100 -10.44 3.84 -19.11
N ARG A 101 -9.89 2.88 -18.37
CA ARG A 101 -10.35 1.48 -18.42
C ARG A 101 -11.76 1.35 -17.84
N ALA A 102 -12.05 2.03 -16.74
CA ALA A 102 -13.37 2.05 -16.12
C ALA A 102 -14.42 2.69 -17.05
N GLU A 103 -14.12 3.84 -17.67
CA GLU A 103 -14.99 4.49 -18.65
C GLU A 103 -15.27 3.59 -19.86
N ARG A 104 -14.26 2.95 -20.43
CA ARG A 104 -14.41 1.99 -21.54
C ARG A 104 -15.26 0.79 -21.16
N ALA A 105 -15.28 0.40 -19.89
CA ALA A 105 -16.15 -0.65 -19.36
C ALA A 105 -17.60 -0.17 -19.13
N GLY A 106 -17.89 1.12 -19.30
CA GLY A 106 -19.22 1.71 -19.13
C GLY A 106 -19.47 2.36 -17.78
N ALA A 107 -18.43 2.60 -16.95
CA ALA A 107 -18.60 3.35 -15.72
C ALA A 107 -18.74 4.85 -16.00
N GLU A 108 -19.69 5.50 -15.30
CA GLU A 108 -19.79 6.96 -15.25
C GLU A 108 -18.67 7.53 -14.35
N ILE A 109 -18.02 8.61 -14.77
CA ILE A 109 -16.99 9.31 -13.97
C ILE A 109 -17.48 10.73 -13.67
N GLU A 110 -17.76 11.00 -12.40
CA GLU A 110 -18.18 12.31 -11.92
C GLU A 110 -17.03 13.01 -11.20
N LYS A 111 -16.61 14.17 -11.71
CA LYS A 111 -15.64 15.03 -11.03
C LYS A 111 -16.33 15.88 -9.98
N ALA A 112 -16.54 15.33 -8.80
CA ALA A 112 -17.18 15.99 -7.67
C ALA A 112 -16.61 15.53 -6.34
N ARG A 113 -16.73 16.34 -5.32
CA ARG A 113 -16.37 15.98 -3.95
C ARG A 113 -17.56 15.37 -3.23
N VAL A 114 -17.37 14.19 -2.62
CA VAL A 114 -18.35 13.61 -1.71
C VAL A 114 -18.37 14.41 -0.42
N LEU A 115 -19.55 14.91 -0.05
CA LEU A 115 -19.77 15.74 1.14
C LEU A 115 -20.31 14.92 2.30
N ASP A 116 -21.24 14.00 1.99
CA ASP A 116 -21.93 13.19 2.98
C ASP A 116 -22.53 11.92 2.34
N VAL A 117 -22.70 10.88 3.13
CA VAL A 117 -23.31 9.61 2.71
C VAL A 117 -24.30 9.17 3.78
N THR A 118 -25.58 9.07 3.42
CA THR A 118 -26.64 8.64 4.32
C THR A 118 -27.41 7.48 3.73
N ARG A 119 -27.96 6.62 4.59
CA ARG A 119 -28.80 5.50 4.16
C ARG A 119 -30.26 5.79 4.52
N ARG A 120 -31.15 5.72 3.52
CA ARG A 120 -32.61 5.89 3.68
C ARG A 120 -33.33 4.84 2.86
N ASP A 121 -34.36 4.22 3.42
CA ASP A 121 -35.23 3.26 2.74
C ASP A 121 -34.49 2.14 2.00
N GLY A 122 -33.36 1.67 2.58
CA GLY A 122 -32.53 0.63 2.01
C GLY A 122 -31.49 1.07 0.98
N ALA A 123 -31.57 2.30 0.45
CA ALA A 123 -30.65 2.89 -0.51
C ALA A 123 -29.67 3.89 0.14
N TRP A 124 -28.55 4.08 -0.51
CA TRP A 124 -27.57 5.09 -0.15
C TRP A 124 -27.81 6.38 -0.94
N ARG A 125 -27.85 7.50 -0.23
CA ARG A 125 -27.83 8.82 -0.82
C ARG A 125 -26.47 9.47 -0.60
N VAL A 126 -25.72 9.64 -1.68
CA VAL A 126 -24.39 10.26 -1.72
C VAL A 126 -24.57 11.72 -2.13
N ARG A 127 -24.32 12.65 -1.22
CA ARG A 127 -24.36 14.08 -1.50
C ARG A 127 -22.99 14.55 -1.95
N THR A 128 -22.93 15.24 -3.08
CA THR A 128 -21.70 15.72 -3.70
C THR A 128 -21.76 17.23 -3.93
N THR A 129 -20.64 17.82 -4.37
CA THR A 129 -20.61 19.22 -4.82
C THR A 129 -21.37 19.44 -6.13
N GLY A 130 -21.66 18.37 -6.90
CA GLY A 130 -22.43 18.41 -8.15
C GLY A 130 -23.91 18.04 -7.99
N GLY A 131 -24.35 17.65 -6.77
CA GLY A 131 -25.73 17.22 -6.54
C GLY A 131 -25.83 16.03 -5.58
N ALA A 132 -26.77 15.13 -5.82
CA ALA A 132 -26.95 13.91 -5.05
C ALA A 132 -27.12 12.69 -5.98
N VAL A 133 -26.48 11.59 -5.62
CA VAL A 133 -26.55 10.31 -6.33
C VAL A 133 -27.18 9.27 -5.40
N GLU A 134 -28.11 8.49 -5.90
CA GLU A 134 -28.68 7.34 -5.19
C GLU A 134 -28.04 6.03 -5.69
N ALA A 135 -27.74 5.12 -4.77
CA ALA A 135 -27.14 3.83 -5.07
C ALA A 135 -27.61 2.76 -4.07
N ASP A 136 -27.67 1.51 -4.53
CA ASP A 136 -27.98 0.37 -3.68
C ASP A 136 -26.77 -0.08 -2.85
N PHE A 137 -25.56 0.19 -3.35
CA PHE A 137 -24.30 -0.22 -2.74
C PHE A 137 -23.23 0.87 -2.89
N CYS A 138 -22.34 0.98 -1.89
CA CYS A 138 -21.20 1.88 -1.92
C CYS A 138 -19.88 1.14 -1.82
N ILE A 139 -18.92 1.45 -2.70
CA ILE A 139 -17.51 1.10 -2.55
C ILE A 139 -16.76 2.34 -2.05
N VAL A 140 -16.22 2.27 -0.84
CA VAL A 140 -15.46 3.35 -0.21
C VAL A 140 -13.99 3.24 -0.62
N ALA A 141 -13.56 4.06 -1.56
CA ALA A 141 -12.20 4.12 -2.12
C ALA A 141 -11.53 5.48 -1.89
N THR A 142 -11.92 6.19 -0.83
CA THR A 142 -11.53 7.57 -0.49
C THR A 142 -10.05 7.73 -0.12
N GLY A 143 -9.32 6.62 0.04
CA GLY A 143 -7.92 6.62 0.41
C GLY A 143 -7.69 6.89 1.91
N ALA A 144 -6.43 7.18 2.29
CA ALA A 144 -6.02 7.36 3.68
C ALA A 144 -6.66 8.56 4.39
N ARG A 145 -7.22 9.52 3.65
CA ARG A 145 -7.94 10.68 4.20
C ARG A 145 -9.45 10.46 4.18
N ASN A 146 -9.88 9.26 4.56
CA ASN A 146 -11.31 8.97 4.65
C ASN A 146 -11.99 9.85 5.70
N SER A 147 -12.93 10.69 5.27
CA SER A 147 -13.72 11.58 6.12
C SER A 147 -15.14 11.05 6.38
N LEU A 148 -15.50 9.92 5.81
CA LEU A 148 -16.81 9.31 5.96
C LEU A 148 -16.93 8.65 7.33
N ARG A 149 -17.88 9.12 8.13
CA ARG A 149 -18.16 8.53 9.44
C ARG A 149 -18.76 7.13 9.29
N ASN A 150 -18.30 6.20 10.09
CA ASN A 150 -18.79 4.80 10.14
C ASN A 150 -18.65 4.00 8.83
N MET A 151 -17.87 4.48 7.85
CA MET A 151 -17.59 3.77 6.60
C MET A 151 -16.08 3.76 6.30
N GLY A 152 -15.46 2.60 6.43
CA GLY A 152 -14.00 2.42 6.31
C GLY A 152 -13.26 2.52 7.65
N THR A 153 -11.94 2.57 7.60
CA THR A 153 -11.08 2.62 8.78
C THR A 153 -11.25 3.95 9.53
N GLU A 154 -11.50 3.85 10.82
CA GLU A 154 -11.49 5.00 11.73
C GLU A 154 -10.07 5.21 12.26
N TRP A 155 -9.43 6.28 11.82
CA TRP A 155 -8.03 6.56 12.08
C TRP A 155 -7.78 7.13 13.48
N THR A 156 -6.76 6.57 14.14
CA THR A 156 -6.07 7.24 15.24
C THR A 156 -4.69 7.72 14.78
N PRO A 157 -4.02 8.62 15.50
CA PRO A 157 -2.64 9.04 15.14
C PRO A 157 -1.67 7.87 15.03
N ASP A 158 -1.87 6.80 15.82
CA ASP A 158 -1.03 5.60 15.84
C ASP A 158 -1.30 4.64 14.68
N ASP A 159 -2.37 4.85 13.92
CA ASP A 159 -2.73 4.02 12.77
C ASP A 159 -2.13 4.55 11.46
N THR A 160 -1.33 5.62 11.53
CA THR A 160 -0.80 6.28 10.34
C THR A 160 0.67 6.68 10.49
N MET A 161 1.37 6.75 9.36
CA MET A 161 2.67 7.42 9.22
C MET A 161 2.48 8.73 8.46
N ARG A 162 3.27 9.73 8.80
CA ARG A 162 3.43 10.92 7.96
C ARG A 162 4.36 10.60 6.82
N ALA A 163 4.00 11.00 5.61
CA ALA A 163 4.82 10.90 4.42
C ALA A 163 4.96 12.28 3.79
N ILE A 164 6.20 12.74 3.65
CA ILE A 164 6.52 14.03 3.03
C ILE A 164 7.64 13.86 2.02
N GLY A 165 7.77 14.75 1.06
CA GLY A 165 8.83 14.66 0.07
C GLY A 165 8.76 15.73 -1.00
N TYR A 166 9.53 15.47 -2.05
CA TYR A 166 9.70 16.37 -3.20
C TYR A 166 9.58 15.60 -4.51
N TYR A 167 8.98 16.24 -5.51
CA TYR A 167 9.14 15.86 -6.91
C TYR A 167 10.29 16.65 -7.48
N ILE A 168 11.41 15.96 -7.78
CA ILE A 168 12.68 16.59 -8.14
C ILE A 168 12.94 16.36 -9.63
N ASP A 169 13.21 17.42 -10.39
CA ASP A 169 13.63 17.34 -11.78
C ASP A 169 15.09 16.82 -11.84
N ALA A 170 15.21 15.52 -11.71
CA ALA A 170 16.47 14.79 -11.79
C ALA A 170 16.20 13.36 -12.26
N ARG A 171 17.26 12.63 -12.57
CA ARG A 171 17.19 11.24 -13.05
C ARG A 171 18.14 10.35 -12.28
N GLN A 172 17.72 9.12 -12.06
CA GLN A 172 18.55 8.04 -11.56
C GLN A 172 18.01 6.70 -12.08
N GLU A 173 18.85 5.66 -12.10
CA GLU A 173 18.48 4.35 -12.67
C GLU A 173 18.01 3.33 -11.62
N HIS A 174 18.31 3.56 -10.35
CA HIS A 174 18.01 2.66 -9.24
C HIS A 174 17.04 3.30 -8.25
N ILE A 175 16.48 2.49 -7.36
CA ILE A 175 15.70 2.94 -6.21
C ILE A 175 16.63 3.04 -5.01
N ASP A 176 16.58 4.16 -4.26
CA ASP A 176 17.18 4.24 -2.94
C ASP A 176 16.13 4.02 -1.85
N ILE A 177 16.51 3.20 -0.85
CA ILE A 177 15.77 3.04 0.40
C ILE A 177 16.78 3.15 1.54
N GLN A 178 16.56 4.12 2.44
CA GLN A 178 17.37 4.27 3.65
C GLN A 178 16.54 4.13 4.92
N PHE A 179 16.89 3.21 5.76
CA PHE A 179 16.30 3.08 7.08
C PHE A 179 16.69 4.27 7.98
N ILE A 180 15.75 4.72 8.81
CA ILE A 180 15.93 5.89 9.68
C ILE A 180 16.21 5.40 11.10
N PRO A 181 17.27 5.90 11.77
CA PRO A 181 17.53 5.53 13.16
C PRO A 181 16.35 5.88 14.07
N GLN A 182 15.94 4.91 14.91
CA GLN A 182 14.92 5.08 15.94
C GLN A 182 13.55 5.55 15.45
N VAL A 183 13.22 5.29 14.18
CA VAL A 183 11.92 5.62 13.58
C VAL A 183 11.37 4.40 12.86
N GLU A 184 10.10 4.09 13.09
CA GLU A 184 9.36 3.18 12.21
C GLU A 184 9.10 3.91 10.90
N GLY A 185 9.99 3.70 9.92
CA GLY A 185 9.94 4.40 8.64
C GLY A 185 11.25 4.37 7.88
N TYR A 186 11.24 4.98 6.71
CA TYR A 186 12.39 5.01 5.80
C TYR A 186 12.33 6.23 4.87
N ILE A 187 13.47 6.54 4.26
CA ILE A 187 13.60 7.46 3.14
C ILE A 187 13.57 6.65 1.85
N TRP A 188 12.94 7.20 0.81
CA TRP A 188 12.94 6.62 -0.54
C TRP A 188 13.30 7.65 -1.59
N VAL A 189 13.95 7.19 -2.69
CA VAL A 189 14.04 7.91 -3.96
C VAL A 189 13.66 6.94 -5.07
N PHE A 190 12.55 7.22 -5.74
CA PHE A 190 12.03 6.41 -6.83
C PHE A 190 12.15 7.15 -8.16
N PRO A 191 12.84 6.57 -9.16
CA PRO A 191 12.94 7.15 -10.49
C PRO A 191 11.63 6.98 -11.26
N ARG A 192 10.96 8.08 -11.54
CA ARG A 192 9.79 8.12 -12.41
C ARG A 192 10.14 8.53 -13.83
N SER A 193 9.17 8.43 -14.75
CA SER A 193 9.34 8.97 -16.08
C SER A 193 9.39 10.49 -16.01
N GLY A 194 10.60 11.06 -16.10
CA GLY A 194 10.84 12.51 -16.14
C GLY A 194 11.22 13.17 -14.81
N HIS A 195 11.06 12.54 -13.65
CA HIS A 195 11.44 13.14 -12.35
C HIS A 195 11.70 12.07 -11.29
N LEU A 196 12.25 12.46 -10.15
CA LEU A 196 12.35 11.62 -8.96
C LEU A 196 11.20 11.90 -7.99
N SER A 197 10.65 10.87 -7.39
CA SER A 197 9.84 10.98 -6.17
C SER A 197 10.74 10.67 -4.98
N ALA A 198 11.24 11.69 -4.32
CA ALA A 198 12.05 11.55 -3.11
C ALA A 198 11.23 11.90 -1.88
N GLY A 199 11.20 11.00 -0.89
CA GLY A 199 10.40 11.26 0.29
C GLY A 199 10.85 10.46 1.51
N ILE A 200 10.20 10.73 2.62
CA ILE A 200 10.42 10.11 3.92
C ILE A 200 9.08 9.81 4.56
N CYS A 201 8.94 8.65 5.16
CA CYS A 201 7.81 8.36 6.04
C CYS A 201 8.30 8.03 7.45
N GLY A 202 7.44 8.29 8.44
CA GLY A 202 7.75 7.97 9.82
C GLY A 202 6.52 8.03 10.72
N LYS A 203 6.44 7.07 11.65
CA LYS A 203 5.37 6.97 12.65
C LYS A 203 5.75 7.75 13.88
N GLY A 204 4.82 8.57 14.39
CA GLY A 204 5.01 9.33 15.63
C GLY A 204 6.06 10.47 15.55
N VAL A 205 6.57 10.81 14.36
CA VAL A 205 7.61 11.83 14.16
C VAL A 205 6.99 13.12 13.62
N PRO A 206 7.34 14.31 14.15
CA PRO A 206 6.90 15.59 13.61
C PRO A 206 7.34 15.80 12.16
N ALA A 207 6.47 16.40 11.33
CA ALA A 207 6.76 16.63 9.92
C ALA A 207 8.05 17.45 9.69
N GLN A 208 8.32 18.44 10.55
CA GLN A 208 9.52 19.27 10.46
C GLN A 208 10.81 18.47 10.71
N GLU A 209 10.77 17.49 11.61
CA GLU A 209 11.91 16.60 11.86
C GLU A 209 12.13 15.64 10.68
N LEU A 210 11.06 15.05 10.14
CA LEU A 210 11.14 14.24 8.93
C LEU A 210 11.73 15.06 7.77
N ARG A 211 11.26 16.29 7.59
CA ARG A 211 11.75 17.18 6.53
C ARG A 211 13.26 17.44 6.64
N ARG A 212 13.74 17.81 7.83
CA ARG A 212 15.18 18.01 8.07
C ARG A 212 16.03 16.78 7.76
N ARG A 213 15.52 15.58 8.11
CA ARG A 213 16.22 14.31 7.83
C ARG A 213 16.25 14.01 6.32
N LEU A 214 15.15 14.23 5.61
CA LEU A 214 15.09 14.05 4.17
C LEU A 214 16.04 15.02 3.43
N GLU A 215 15.97 16.31 3.76
CA GLU A 215 16.82 17.34 3.13
C GLU A 215 18.30 17.03 3.34
N ARG A 216 18.71 16.65 4.54
CA ARG A 216 20.08 16.19 4.82
C ARG A 216 20.47 15.00 3.96
N PHE A 217 19.61 13.98 3.85
CA PHE A 217 19.88 12.83 3.00
C PHE A 217 20.06 13.21 1.54
N LEU A 218 19.23 14.11 1.02
CA LEU A 218 19.33 14.60 -0.36
C LEU A 218 20.63 15.37 -0.60
N ASP A 219 21.03 16.24 0.35
CA ASP A 219 22.30 16.97 0.29
C ASP A 219 23.50 16.00 0.32
N GLU A 220 23.50 15.00 1.21
CA GLU A 220 24.54 13.95 1.28
C GLU A 220 24.67 13.13 -0.01
N ARG A 221 23.59 13.03 -0.80
CA ARG A 221 23.54 12.31 -2.09
C ARG A 221 23.73 13.25 -3.29
N ALA A 222 24.00 14.53 -3.07
CA ALA A 222 24.10 15.56 -4.11
C ALA A 222 22.85 15.63 -5.01
N ILE A 223 21.66 15.34 -4.46
CA ILE A 223 20.38 15.49 -5.16
C ILE A 223 19.82 16.87 -4.89
N SER A 224 19.80 17.72 -5.91
CA SER A 224 19.29 19.09 -5.80
C SER A 224 17.77 19.11 -5.63
N TRP A 225 17.30 19.50 -4.44
CA TRP A 225 15.88 19.53 -4.09
C TRP A 225 15.33 20.96 -3.95
N LYS A 226 16.19 21.98 -3.92
CA LYS A 226 15.77 23.38 -3.77
C LYS A 226 14.96 23.83 -4.97
N GLY A 227 13.76 24.36 -4.72
CA GLY A 227 12.81 24.73 -5.76
C GLY A 227 11.93 23.58 -6.28
N ALA A 228 12.11 22.35 -5.80
CA ALA A 228 11.27 21.22 -6.16
C ALA A 228 9.90 21.28 -5.50
N ASP A 229 8.89 20.70 -6.14
CA ASP A 229 7.51 20.64 -5.64
C ASP A 229 7.41 19.78 -4.38
N PHE A 230 7.07 20.42 -3.27
CA PHE A 230 6.88 19.75 -1.98
C PHE A 230 5.53 19.05 -1.90
N PHE A 231 5.51 17.85 -1.32
CA PHE A 231 4.27 17.14 -1.03
C PHE A 231 4.20 16.64 0.42
N SER A 232 2.97 16.48 0.91
CA SER A 232 2.67 15.86 2.21
C SER A 232 1.44 14.98 2.12
N HIS A 233 1.52 13.79 2.69
CA HIS A 233 0.42 12.83 2.73
C HIS A 233 0.44 12.00 4.01
N VAL A 234 -0.62 11.20 4.20
CA VAL A 234 -0.75 10.22 5.28
C VAL A 234 -0.69 8.81 4.66
N LEU A 235 0.09 7.94 5.27
CA LEU A 235 0.20 6.53 4.88
C LEU A 235 -0.43 5.66 5.98
N PRO A 236 -1.38 4.77 5.67
CA PRO A 236 -1.89 3.80 6.64
C PRO A 236 -0.78 2.93 7.22
N SER A 237 -0.83 2.70 8.52
CA SER A 237 0.15 1.87 9.26
C SER A 237 -0.51 1.27 10.49
N LEU A 238 -1.48 0.38 10.26
CA LEU A 238 -2.23 -0.28 11.33
C LEU A 238 -1.33 -1.18 12.18
N GLY A 239 -1.45 -1.08 13.50
CA GLY A 239 -0.88 -2.05 14.43
C GLY A 239 -1.62 -3.39 14.41
N ALA A 240 -0.98 -4.48 14.88
CA ALA A 240 -1.56 -5.83 14.83
C ALA A 240 -2.96 -5.93 15.46
N SER A 241 -3.17 -5.33 16.62
CA SER A 241 -4.48 -5.33 17.30
C SER A 241 -5.58 -4.59 16.53
N ARG A 242 -5.20 -3.60 15.72
CA ARG A 242 -6.16 -2.84 14.90
C ARG A 242 -6.66 -3.64 13.71
N TRP A 243 -5.84 -4.52 13.15
CA TRP A 243 -6.25 -5.40 12.04
C TRP A 243 -7.46 -6.27 12.39
N GLN A 244 -7.55 -6.78 13.63
CA GLN A 244 -8.64 -7.62 14.08
C GLN A 244 -9.98 -6.88 14.17
N ASN A 245 -9.95 -5.59 14.55
CA ASN A 245 -11.12 -4.76 14.80
C ASN A 245 -11.37 -3.72 13.69
N ASN A 246 -10.63 -3.80 12.57
CA ASN A 246 -10.74 -2.83 11.50
C ASN A 246 -12.07 -2.97 10.75
N ARG A 247 -12.81 -1.87 10.65
CA ARG A 247 -14.12 -1.84 10.03
C ARG A 247 -14.01 -1.59 8.52
N VAL A 248 -13.84 -2.67 7.77
CA VAL A 248 -13.69 -2.61 6.29
C VAL A 248 -14.97 -2.85 5.51
N SER A 249 -16.09 -3.18 6.15
CA SER A 249 -17.36 -3.40 5.48
C SER A 249 -18.54 -3.30 6.43
N GLY A 250 -19.72 -3.09 5.89
CA GLY A 250 -20.99 -3.06 6.58
C GLY A 250 -22.15 -3.34 5.64
N GLN A 251 -23.37 -3.13 6.12
CA GLN A 251 -24.56 -3.37 5.32
C GLN A 251 -24.63 -2.40 4.13
N GLY A 252 -24.49 -2.95 2.91
CA GLY A 252 -24.56 -2.19 1.67
C GLY A 252 -23.31 -1.35 1.36
N TRP A 253 -22.16 -1.61 2.00
CA TRP A 253 -20.89 -0.97 1.66
C TRP A 253 -19.66 -1.81 1.96
N MET A 254 -18.58 -1.56 1.22
CA MET A 254 -17.24 -2.12 1.44
C MET A 254 -16.19 -1.04 1.22
N ALA A 255 -15.16 -1.00 2.08
CA ALA A 255 -13.99 -0.16 1.91
C ALA A 255 -12.86 -0.93 1.24
N VAL A 256 -12.10 -0.26 0.38
CA VAL A 256 -11.00 -0.84 -0.41
C VAL A 256 -9.74 0.03 -0.34
N GLY A 257 -8.58 -0.57 -0.52
CA GLY A 257 -7.28 0.11 -0.50
C GLY A 257 -7.02 0.85 0.81
N ASP A 258 -6.43 2.04 0.71
CA ASP A 258 -6.05 2.84 1.90
C ASP A 258 -7.26 3.20 2.78
N ALA A 259 -8.48 3.33 2.22
CA ALA A 259 -9.68 3.60 3.03
C ALA A 259 -10.04 2.43 3.96
N ALA A 260 -9.56 1.25 3.66
CA ALA A 260 -9.65 0.05 4.49
C ALA A 260 -8.35 -0.26 5.25
N GLY A 261 -7.35 0.66 5.24
CA GLY A 261 -6.07 0.47 5.91
C GLY A 261 -5.16 -0.59 5.28
N LEU A 262 -5.45 -1.02 4.05
CA LEU A 262 -4.80 -2.15 3.39
C LEU A 262 -3.46 -1.72 2.75
N VAL A 263 -2.48 -1.47 3.60
CA VAL A 263 -1.10 -1.12 3.23
C VAL A 263 -0.15 -2.03 4.00
N ASP A 264 0.88 -2.50 3.32
CA ASP A 264 1.94 -3.30 3.93
C ASP A 264 2.67 -2.48 5.00
N PRO A 265 2.72 -2.96 6.25
CA PRO A 265 3.25 -2.21 7.38
C PRO A 265 4.78 -2.08 7.36
N LEU A 266 5.49 -2.88 6.55
CA LEU A 266 6.95 -2.88 6.45
C LEU A 266 7.43 -2.12 5.22
N THR A 267 6.83 -2.40 4.06
CA THR A 267 7.26 -1.83 2.78
C THR A 267 6.52 -0.55 2.42
N GLY A 268 5.36 -0.29 3.03
CA GLY A 268 4.46 0.79 2.62
C GLY A 268 3.77 0.53 1.27
N GLU A 269 3.84 -0.70 0.74
CA GLU A 269 3.14 -1.05 -0.49
C GLU A 269 1.63 -1.00 -0.28
N GLY A 270 0.94 -0.16 -1.05
CA GLY A 270 -0.52 -0.05 -1.02
C GLY A 270 -1.16 -0.29 -2.38
N LEU A 271 -0.41 -0.17 -3.48
CA LEU A 271 -0.98 -0.22 -4.83
C LEU A 271 -1.53 -1.61 -5.19
N TYR A 272 -0.76 -2.67 -4.91
CA TYR A 272 -1.25 -4.04 -5.10
C TYR A 272 -2.49 -4.32 -4.28
N TYR A 273 -2.46 -3.98 -2.99
CA TYR A 273 -3.58 -4.24 -2.08
C TYR A 273 -4.81 -3.38 -2.39
N ALA A 274 -4.61 -2.17 -2.94
CA ALA A 274 -5.70 -1.34 -3.45
C ALA A 274 -6.42 -2.02 -4.62
N LEU A 275 -5.67 -2.51 -5.60
CA LEU A 275 -6.23 -3.24 -6.73
C LEU A 275 -6.87 -4.57 -6.28
N ARG A 276 -6.17 -5.33 -5.44
CA ARG A 276 -6.64 -6.64 -5.02
C ARG A 276 -7.91 -6.59 -4.16
N SER A 277 -7.99 -5.64 -3.23
CA SER A 277 -9.21 -5.46 -2.42
C SER A 277 -10.40 -5.02 -3.26
N ALA A 278 -10.18 -4.19 -4.28
CA ALA A 278 -11.21 -3.79 -5.24
C ALA A 278 -11.74 -4.98 -6.04
N ASP A 279 -10.84 -5.83 -6.52
CA ASP A 279 -11.19 -7.05 -7.25
C ASP A 279 -12.02 -8.00 -6.38
N LEU A 280 -11.60 -8.24 -5.12
CA LEU A 280 -12.35 -9.05 -4.14
C LEU A 280 -13.71 -8.45 -3.77
N ALA A 281 -13.78 -7.12 -3.57
CA ALA A 281 -15.05 -6.44 -3.31
C ALA A 281 -16.01 -6.58 -4.48
N SER A 282 -15.51 -6.40 -5.72
CA SER A 282 -16.31 -6.58 -6.93
C SER A 282 -16.83 -8.01 -7.09
N GLN A 283 -16.01 -9.03 -6.82
CA GLN A 283 -16.44 -10.42 -6.83
C GLN A 283 -17.62 -10.65 -5.88
N VAL A 284 -17.55 -10.14 -4.64
CA VAL A 284 -18.63 -10.29 -3.67
C VAL A 284 -19.89 -9.50 -4.05
N VAL A 285 -19.72 -8.31 -4.63
CA VAL A 285 -20.85 -7.50 -5.11
C VAL A 285 -21.61 -8.23 -6.23
N LEU A 286 -20.88 -8.89 -7.13
CA LEU A 286 -21.43 -9.62 -8.28
C LEU A 286 -21.95 -11.00 -7.93
N ASP A 287 -21.57 -11.56 -6.79
CA ASP A 287 -22.00 -12.89 -6.36
C ASP A 287 -23.42 -12.86 -5.78
N ASP A 288 -24.38 -13.37 -6.53
CA ASP A 288 -25.78 -13.46 -6.15
C ASP A 288 -26.08 -14.59 -5.15
N SER A 289 -25.12 -15.49 -4.90
CA SER A 289 -25.27 -16.56 -3.90
C SER A 289 -25.29 -16.03 -2.46
N HIS A 290 -24.78 -14.82 -2.22
CA HIS A 290 -24.78 -14.15 -0.92
C HIS A 290 -25.90 -13.11 -0.83
N PRO A 291 -26.83 -13.23 0.11
CA PRO A 291 -27.80 -12.16 0.37
C PRO A 291 -27.07 -10.87 0.81
N PRO A 292 -27.65 -9.68 0.56
CA PRO A 292 -26.98 -8.39 0.86
C PRO A 292 -26.45 -8.26 2.28
N ALA A 293 -27.11 -8.89 3.26
CA ALA A 293 -26.68 -8.88 4.66
C ALA A 293 -25.38 -9.67 4.90
N GLU A 294 -25.11 -10.68 4.08
CA GLU A 294 -23.94 -11.57 4.23
C GLU A 294 -22.72 -11.11 3.40
N LYS A 295 -22.92 -10.28 2.39
CA LYS A 295 -21.82 -9.76 1.53
C LYS A 295 -20.69 -9.15 2.35
N SER A 296 -21.00 -8.45 3.44
CA SER A 296 -19.98 -7.87 4.34
C SER A 296 -19.11 -8.95 5.00
N ARG A 297 -19.70 -10.07 5.43
CA ARG A 297 -18.96 -11.20 6.02
C ARG A 297 -18.11 -11.91 4.96
N ALA A 298 -18.68 -12.17 3.79
CA ALA A 298 -17.98 -12.80 2.67
C ALA A 298 -16.75 -12.00 2.25
N TYR A 299 -16.86 -10.68 2.13
CA TYR A 299 -15.74 -9.80 1.80
C TYR A 299 -14.62 -9.87 2.85
N ARG A 300 -14.94 -9.78 4.14
CA ARG A 300 -13.92 -9.89 5.20
C ARG A 300 -13.23 -11.25 5.18
N ALA A 301 -13.95 -12.33 4.96
CA ALA A 301 -13.38 -13.67 4.85
C ALA A 301 -12.44 -13.79 3.64
N LEU A 302 -12.80 -13.21 2.49
CA LEU A 302 -11.95 -13.17 1.31
C LEU A 302 -10.67 -12.36 1.55
N LEU A 303 -10.77 -11.15 2.13
CA LEU A 303 -9.60 -10.34 2.47
C LEU A 303 -8.65 -11.09 3.41
N HIS A 304 -9.19 -11.69 4.48
CA HIS A 304 -8.41 -12.43 5.46
C HIS A 304 -7.65 -13.59 4.82
N ARG A 305 -8.32 -14.39 3.99
CA ARG A 305 -7.73 -15.55 3.33
C ARG A 305 -6.70 -15.17 2.27
N ASP A 306 -6.90 -14.05 1.56
CA ASP A 306 -6.04 -13.64 0.44
C ASP A 306 -4.74 -12.98 0.93
N PHE A 307 -4.82 -11.98 1.82
CA PHE A 307 -3.66 -11.22 2.25
C PHE A 307 -3.74 -10.53 3.63
N ALA A 308 -4.95 -10.29 4.19
CA ALA A 308 -5.03 -9.46 5.40
C ALA A 308 -4.43 -10.15 6.64
N ALA A 309 -4.48 -11.49 6.71
CA ALA A 309 -3.80 -12.25 7.77
C ALA A 309 -2.28 -12.06 7.72
N ASP A 310 -1.71 -12.03 6.50
CA ASP A 310 -0.28 -11.82 6.28
C ASP A 310 0.15 -10.39 6.67
N LEU A 311 -0.63 -9.38 6.29
CA LEU A 311 -0.38 -8.00 6.68
C LEU A 311 -0.51 -7.77 8.19
N ALA A 312 -1.49 -8.41 8.83
CA ALA A 312 -1.65 -8.36 10.28
C ALA A 312 -0.43 -8.95 11.00
N PHE A 313 0.09 -10.08 10.52
CA PHE A 313 1.34 -10.65 11.02
C PHE A 313 2.54 -9.72 10.77
N GLY A 314 2.65 -9.14 9.56
CA GLY A 314 3.66 -8.12 9.24
C GLY A 314 3.62 -6.93 10.19
N ALA A 315 2.42 -6.45 10.55
CA ALA A 315 2.24 -5.37 11.53
C ALA A 315 2.76 -5.74 12.94
N GLY A 316 2.62 -7.00 13.34
CA GLY A 316 3.15 -7.51 14.61
C GLY A 316 4.67 -7.48 14.69
N ILE A 317 5.36 -7.64 13.58
CA ILE A 317 6.83 -7.65 13.52
C ILE A 317 7.45 -6.30 13.13
N ALA A 318 6.67 -5.35 12.59
CA ALA A 318 7.18 -4.10 12.02
C ALA A 318 8.05 -3.30 13.00
N ARG A 319 7.58 -3.14 14.24
CA ARG A 319 8.34 -2.42 15.27
C ARG A 319 9.72 -3.06 15.55
N ARG A 320 9.82 -4.40 15.51
CA ARG A 320 11.10 -5.08 15.68
C ARG A 320 12.01 -4.89 14.47
N VAL A 321 11.45 -4.89 13.27
CA VAL A 321 12.22 -4.66 12.05
C VAL A 321 12.81 -3.25 12.05
N PHE A 322 12.04 -2.23 12.40
CA PHE A 322 12.52 -0.85 12.35
C PHE A 322 13.32 -0.43 13.59
N LEU A 323 12.93 -0.86 14.79
CA LEU A 323 13.47 -0.35 16.05
C LEU A 323 14.26 -1.39 16.85
N GLY A 324 14.24 -2.66 16.43
CA GLY A 324 14.90 -3.74 17.14
C GLY A 324 16.42 -3.64 17.12
N LYS A 325 17.04 -4.30 18.10
CA LYS A 325 18.50 -4.48 18.17
C LYS A 325 18.83 -5.97 18.12
N PHE A 326 19.85 -6.32 17.37
CA PHE A 326 20.32 -7.68 17.23
C PHE A 326 21.86 -7.71 17.12
N LEU A 327 22.55 -8.55 17.91
CA LEU A 327 24.00 -8.72 17.92
C LEU A 327 24.74 -7.36 17.93
N PHE A 328 24.49 -6.54 18.96
CA PHE A 328 25.14 -5.24 19.17
C PHE A 328 24.88 -4.18 18.07
N GLY A 329 23.93 -4.40 17.16
CA GLY A 329 23.53 -3.45 16.12
C GLY A 329 21.99 -3.31 16.02
N THR A 330 21.52 -2.38 15.20
CA THR A 330 20.10 -2.31 14.89
C THR A 330 19.72 -3.37 13.85
N VAL A 331 18.45 -3.81 13.85
CA VAL A 331 17.95 -4.78 12.84
C VAL A 331 18.18 -4.25 11.42
N PRO A 332 17.89 -2.98 11.07
CA PRO A 332 18.20 -2.44 9.74
C PRO A 332 19.70 -2.53 9.37
N GLN A 333 20.60 -2.25 10.31
CA GLN A 333 22.05 -2.42 10.07
C GLN A 333 22.41 -3.86 9.71
N ARG A 334 21.86 -4.81 10.46
CA ARG A 334 22.11 -6.24 10.20
C ARG A 334 21.48 -6.70 8.89
N MET A 335 20.31 -6.19 8.53
CA MET A 335 19.71 -6.47 7.22
C MET A 335 20.62 -6.02 6.07
N VAL A 336 21.17 -4.81 6.11
CA VAL A 336 22.10 -4.30 5.09
C VAL A 336 23.40 -5.11 5.05
N GLN A 337 23.93 -5.51 6.21
CA GLN A 337 25.14 -6.35 6.29
C GLN A 337 24.88 -7.75 5.74
N LEU A 338 23.79 -8.40 6.14
CA LEU A 338 23.42 -9.75 5.68
C LEU A 338 23.12 -9.77 4.18
N LEU A 339 22.55 -8.71 3.64
CA LEU A 339 22.33 -8.59 2.19
C LEU A 339 23.64 -8.67 1.39
N ARG A 340 24.75 -8.20 1.95
CA ARG A 340 26.08 -8.31 1.33
C ARG A 340 26.79 -9.64 1.58
N LEU A 341 26.52 -10.27 2.72
CA LEU A 341 27.31 -11.41 3.21
C LEU A 341 26.61 -12.76 3.01
N SER A 342 25.30 -12.79 2.87
CA SER A 342 24.52 -14.03 2.84
C SER A 342 23.70 -14.18 1.55
N PRO A 343 24.05 -15.13 0.66
CA PRO A 343 23.24 -15.44 -0.52
C PRO A 343 21.79 -15.82 -0.17
N ARG A 344 21.57 -16.52 0.94
CA ARG A 344 20.23 -16.90 1.41
C ARG A 344 19.41 -15.68 1.81
N PHE A 345 20.02 -14.71 2.49
CA PHE A 345 19.33 -13.47 2.84
C PHE A 345 19.11 -12.61 1.61
N TYR A 346 20.03 -12.61 0.67
CA TYR A 346 19.88 -11.95 -0.62
C TYR A 346 18.68 -12.52 -1.39
N ASP A 347 18.53 -13.85 -1.48
CA ASP A 347 17.39 -14.52 -2.11
C ASP A 347 16.07 -14.21 -1.40
N LEU A 348 16.08 -14.15 -0.07
CA LEU A 348 14.91 -13.73 0.71
C LEU A 348 14.47 -12.31 0.35
N MET A 349 15.41 -11.37 0.25
CA MET A 349 15.12 -9.99 -0.11
C MET A 349 14.63 -9.88 -1.56
N GLN A 350 15.12 -10.69 -2.49
CA GLN A 350 14.58 -10.79 -3.85
C GLN A 350 13.10 -11.14 -3.83
N ASP A 351 12.72 -12.17 -3.07
CA ASP A 351 11.34 -12.64 -2.99
C ASP A 351 10.42 -11.61 -2.30
N LEU A 352 10.93 -10.89 -1.29
CA LEU A 352 10.20 -9.78 -0.65
C LEU A 352 9.95 -8.63 -1.62
N PHE A 353 10.96 -8.19 -2.37
CA PHE A 353 10.80 -7.11 -3.36
C PHE A 353 9.93 -7.51 -4.55
N ALA A 354 9.92 -8.79 -4.93
CA ALA A 354 9.00 -9.31 -5.93
C ALA A 354 7.55 -9.39 -5.42
N GLY A 355 7.34 -9.34 -4.10
CA GLY A 355 6.06 -9.56 -3.43
C GLY A 355 5.64 -11.03 -3.36
N SER A 356 6.53 -11.96 -3.71
CA SER A 356 6.28 -13.41 -3.69
C SER A 356 6.46 -14.04 -2.31
N GLN A 357 7.29 -13.45 -1.43
CA GLN A 357 7.47 -13.90 -0.05
C GLN A 357 6.44 -13.25 0.87
N THR A 358 5.57 -14.06 1.45
CA THR A 358 4.65 -13.63 2.52
C THR A 358 5.36 -13.64 3.88
N TYR A 359 4.88 -12.85 4.83
CA TYR A 359 5.41 -12.82 6.20
C TYR A 359 5.11 -14.12 6.95
N LEU A 360 3.92 -14.69 6.78
CA LEU A 360 3.56 -16.02 7.30
C LEU A 360 4.42 -17.12 6.67
N GLY A 361 4.66 -17.06 5.37
CA GLY A 361 5.55 -17.96 4.64
C GLY A 361 7.00 -17.86 5.07
N LEU A 362 7.45 -16.67 5.49
CA LEU A 362 8.77 -16.47 6.08
C LEU A 362 8.96 -17.28 7.35
N LYS A 363 7.96 -17.30 8.26
CA LYS A 363 7.96 -18.16 9.45
C LYS A 363 8.14 -19.64 9.07
N ALA A 364 7.39 -20.14 8.11
CA ALA A 364 7.47 -21.52 7.64
C ALA A 364 8.81 -21.86 6.95
N ARG A 365 9.38 -20.91 6.20
CA ARG A 365 10.70 -21.05 5.56
C ARG A 365 11.82 -21.23 6.59
N LEU A 366 11.73 -20.50 7.72
CA LEU A 366 12.69 -20.56 8.81
C LEU A 366 12.61 -21.85 9.60
N VAL A 367 11.41 -22.30 9.94
CA VAL A 367 11.21 -23.56 10.70
C VAL A 367 11.73 -24.76 9.92
N ARG A 368 11.62 -24.76 8.58
CA ARG A 368 12.14 -25.85 7.73
C ARG A 368 13.66 -25.87 7.57
N ASN A 369 14.33 -24.74 7.79
CA ASN A 369 15.78 -24.60 7.57
C ASN A 369 16.60 -24.53 8.88
N LEU A 370 16.18 -25.25 9.92
CA LEU A 370 16.73 -25.27 11.28
C LEU A 370 18.19 -25.77 11.37
N HIS A 371 19.08 -25.28 10.52
CA HIS A 371 20.52 -25.50 10.67
C HIS A 371 21.22 -24.15 10.84
N GLY A 372 21.30 -23.70 12.10
CA GLY A 372 22.29 -22.86 12.77
C GLY A 372 23.04 -21.77 12.01
N THR A 373 22.46 -21.10 11.03
CA THR A 373 23.09 -19.94 10.39
C THR A 373 22.71 -18.64 11.12
N LEU A 374 23.60 -17.65 11.11
CA LEU A 374 23.33 -16.30 11.62
C LEU A 374 22.05 -15.71 11.02
N VAL A 375 21.71 -16.07 9.79
CA VAL A 375 20.48 -15.64 9.10
C VAL A 375 19.25 -16.25 9.75
N ASP A 376 19.27 -17.54 10.04
CA ASP A 376 18.14 -18.24 10.66
C ASP A 376 17.91 -17.71 12.09
N THR A 377 19.01 -17.47 12.83
CA THR A 377 18.96 -16.84 14.16
C THR A 377 18.40 -15.43 14.11
N PHE A 378 18.82 -14.62 13.13
CA PHE A 378 18.34 -13.26 12.93
C PHE A 378 16.84 -13.22 12.59
N CYS A 379 16.42 -14.08 11.67
CA CYS A 379 15.01 -14.15 11.29
C CYS A 379 14.15 -14.70 12.46
N HIS A 380 14.64 -15.69 13.19
CA HIS A 380 13.96 -16.18 14.39
C HIS A 380 13.84 -15.10 15.48
N PHE A 381 14.84 -14.25 15.66
CA PHE A 381 14.78 -13.10 16.56
C PHE A 381 13.67 -12.13 16.17
N ILE A 382 13.51 -11.84 14.88
CA ILE A 382 12.44 -10.94 14.38
C ILE A 382 11.05 -11.53 14.60
N LEU A 383 10.90 -12.83 14.35
CA LEU A 383 9.61 -13.55 14.35
C LEU A 383 9.23 -14.14 15.71
N GLY A 384 10.19 -14.31 16.62
CA GLY A 384 10.20 -15.28 17.72
C GLY A 384 9.34 -14.99 18.96
N ARG A 385 8.45 -13.99 19.00
CA ARG A 385 7.55 -13.80 20.14
C ARG A 385 6.08 -14.14 19.89
N GLU A 386 5.65 -14.23 18.68
CA GLU A 386 4.25 -14.61 18.37
C GLU A 386 4.01 -16.12 18.31
N ALA A 387 5.07 -16.93 18.23
CA ALA A 387 4.95 -18.39 18.24
C ALA A 387 4.63 -18.99 19.62
N ALA A 388 4.79 -18.24 20.71
CA ALA A 388 4.53 -18.71 22.06
C ALA A 388 3.11 -18.43 22.57
N GLY A 389 2.32 -17.65 21.83
CA GLY A 389 0.95 -17.26 22.23
C GLY A 389 -0.19 -18.09 21.65
N GLU A 390 0.07 -18.94 20.67
CA GLU A 390 -0.97 -19.71 19.96
C GLU A 390 -1.19 -21.15 20.47
N HIS A 391 -0.54 -21.56 21.56
CA HIS A 391 -0.73 -22.88 22.16
C HIS A 391 -1.53 -22.87 23.48
N GLN A 392 -2.25 -21.78 23.80
CA GLN A 392 -3.24 -21.77 24.88
C GLN A 392 -4.50 -21.02 24.42
N LEU A 393 -5.36 -21.70 23.68
CA LEU A 393 -6.83 -21.58 23.71
C LEU A 393 -7.40 -22.76 22.94
#